data_7ec517f2e4535a8a0248988694a56554
#
_entry.id   7ec517f2e4535a8a0248988694a56554
#
_cell.length_a   1.000
_cell.length_b   1.000
_cell.length_c   1.000
_cell.angle_alpha   90.00
_cell.angle_beta   90.00
_cell.angle_gamma   90.00
#
_symmetry.space_group_name_H-M   'P 1'
#
loop_
_entity.id
_entity.type
_entity.pdbx_description
1 polymer ?
#
loop_
_entity_poly.entity_id
_entity_poly.type
_entity_poly.pdbx_seq_one_letter_code
_entity_poly.pdbx_strand_id
1 'polypeptide(L)'
;MKGLKALRGGPGITLQQRLAALKGRLVEINAPHTGLEPGRLEIVYKHNFIRVQGELFVPASLNSIRVFDTKPVEKGIRVGVRTTFASGSSFDRMRLVRIGSDFIEVQGKGKHPSRILFPLNKVEGIYRVK
;
A
#
# COMPACT_ATOMS: atom_id res chain seq x y z
N MET A 1 -6.18 -17.22 9.15
CA MET A 1 -6.35 -16.21 10.21
C MET A 1 -7.65 -15.48 10.04
N LYS A 2 -8.60 -15.75 10.91
CA LYS A 2 -9.95 -15.20 10.79
C LYS A 2 -9.98 -13.67 10.90
N GLY A 3 -9.19 -13.09 11.79
CA GLY A 3 -9.17 -11.63 11.97
C GLY A 3 -8.70 -10.89 10.75
N LEU A 4 -7.72 -11.43 10.02
CA LEU A 4 -7.23 -10.80 8.82
C LEU A 4 -8.25 -10.87 7.68
N LYS A 5 -8.98 -11.97 7.59
CA LYS A 5 -10.03 -12.10 6.58
C LYS A 5 -11.14 -11.08 6.78
N ALA A 6 -11.49 -10.80 8.03
CA ALA A 6 -12.57 -9.88 8.34
C ALA A 6 -12.25 -8.44 7.95
N LEU A 7 -10.97 -8.09 7.80
CA LEU A 7 -10.55 -6.72 7.49
C LEU A 7 -10.38 -6.44 6.02
N ARG A 8 -10.41 -7.45 5.18
CA ARG A 8 -10.28 -7.20 3.75
C ARG A 8 -11.54 -6.58 3.20
N GLY A 9 -11.37 -5.66 2.23
CA GLY A 9 -12.47 -4.93 1.63
C GLY A 9 -13.06 -5.71 0.49
N GLY A 10 -13.72 -6.70 0.55
CA GLY A 10 -14.27 -7.47 -0.55
C GLY A 10 -13.26 -8.45 -1.14
N PRO A 11 -13.67 -9.66 -1.43
CA PRO A 11 -12.78 -10.68 -1.95
C PRO A 11 -12.29 -10.35 -3.36
N GLY A 12 -11.03 -10.58 -3.60
CA GLY A 12 -10.48 -10.54 -4.93
C GLY A 12 -10.17 -9.19 -5.53
N ILE A 13 -10.24 -8.09 -4.75
CA ILE A 13 -9.81 -6.82 -5.33
C ILE A 13 -8.31 -6.83 -5.52
N THR A 14 -7.86 -6.27 -6.66
CA THR A 14 -6.45 -6.21 -7.01
C THR A 14 -5.87 -4.85 -6.65
N LEU A 15 -4.53 -4.79 -6.59
CA LEU A 15 -3.83 -3.52 -6.40
C LEU A 15 -4.25 -2.53 -7.50
N GLN A 16 -4.33 -2.98 -8.73
CA GLN A 16 -4.72 -2.13 -9.85
C GLN A 16 -6.12 -1.53 -9.64
N GLN A 17 -7.07 -2.34 -9.19
CA GLN A 17 -8.42 -1.87 -8.89
C GLN A 17 -8.43 -0.88 -7.74
N ARG A 18 -7.63 -1.15 -6.71
CA ARG A 18 -7.52 -0.24 -5.56
C ARG A 18 -6.94 1.11 -5.99
N LEU A 19 -5.91 1.08 -6.84
CA LEU A 19 -5.31 2.32 -7.33
C LEU A 19 -6.28 3.12 -8.20
N ALA A 20 -7.14 2.45 -8.95
CA ALA A 20 -8.16 3.14 -9.73
C ALA A 20 -9.07 3.98 -8.84
N ALA A 21 -9.39 3.48 -7.66
CA ALA A 21 -10.21 4.22 -6.69
C ALA A 21 -9.44 5.38 -6.05
N LEU A 22 -8.12 5.41 -6.16
CA LEU A 22 -7.27 6.43 -5.56
C LEU A 22 -6.75 7.44 -6.59
N LYS A 23 -7.23 7.37 -7.82
CA LYS A 23 -6.81 8.28 -8.88
C LYS A 23 -7.00 9.73 -8.44
N GLY A 24 -6.01 10.57 -8.71
CA GLY A 24 -6.01 11.98 -8.31
C GLY A 24 -5.38 12.24 -6.95
N ARG A 25 -5.16 11.21 -6.15
CA ARG A 25 -4.53 11.37 -4.84
C ARG A 25 -3.04 11.63 -4.97
N LEU A 26 -2.50 12.33 -3.99
CA LEU A 26 -1.05 12.51 -3.89
C LEU A 26 -0.43 11.20 -3.42
N VAL A 27 0.55 10.72 -4.16
CA VAL A 27 1.20 9.44 -3.84
C VAL A 27 2.72 9.60 -3.89
N GLU A 28 3.41 8.72 -3.19
CA GLU A 28 4.86 8.60 -3.24
C GLU A 28 5.19 7.18 -3.66
N ILE A 29 5.93 7.06 -4.76
CA ILE A 29 6.33 5.78 -5.32
C ILE A 29 7.68 5.38 -4.72
N ASN A 30 7.76 4.17 -4.21
CA ASN A 30 9.03 3.57 -3.79
C ASN A 30 9.39 2.50 -4.81
N ALA A 31 10.27 2.86 -5.72
CA ALA A 31 10.73 1.95 -6.77
C ALA A 31 12.18 1.55 -6.50
N PRO A 32 12.57 0.32 -6.87
CA PRO A 32 13.91 -0.18 -6.54
C PRO A 32 15.06 0.66 -7.07
N HIS A 33 14.89 1.28 -8.22
CA HIS A 33 15.99 1.95 -8.91
C HIS A 33 15.70 3.40 -9.28
N THR A 34 14.60 3.96 -8.78
CA THR A 34 14.18 5.30 -9.16
C THR A 34 13.75 6.07 -7.92
N GLY A 35 14.36 7.23 -7.71
CA GLY A 35 13.85 8.19 -6.75
C GLY A 35 12.86 9.09 -7.47
N LEU A 36 11.69 9.28 -6.89
CA LEU A 36 10.67 10.11 -7.48
C LEU A 36 9.99 10.90 -6.39
N GLU A 37 9.86 12.21 -6.63
CA GLU A 37 9.15 13.08 -5.71
C GLU A 37 7.67 12.71 -5.69
N PRO A 38 6.97 12.98 -4.57
CA PRO A 38 5.53 12.75 -4.52
C PRO A 38 4.80 13.50 -5.64
N GLY A 39 3.80 12.87 -6.19
CA GLY A 39 3.00 13.45 -7.26
C GLY A 39 1.61 12.87 -7.27
N ARG A 40 0.75 13.44 -8.12
CA ARG A 40 -0.62 12.95 -8.25
C ARG A 40 -0.64 11.65 -9.04
N LEU A 41 -1.49 10.73 -8.62
CA LEU A 41 -1.77 9.54 -9.40
C LEU A 41 -2.64 9.95 -10.56
N GLU A 42 -2.04 10.16 -11.72
CA GLU A 42 -2.69 10.81 -12.85
C GLU A 42 -3.63 9.88 -13.61
N ILE A 43 -3.12 8.71 -13.96
CA ILE A 43 -3.84 7.75 -14.79
C ILE A 43 -3.62 6.36 -14.24
N VAL A 44 -4.67 5.56 -14.26
CA VAL A 44 -4.60 4.14 -13.93
C VAL A 44 -5.18 3.39 -15.12
N TYR A 45 -4.32 2.69 -15.83
CA TYR A 45 -4.74 1.91 -16.98
C TYR A 45 -5.38 0.60 -16.53
N LYS A 46 -6.29 0.11 -17.32
CA LYS A 46 -7.03 -1.13 -17.05
C LYS A 46 -6.13 -2.32 -16.73
N HIS A 47 -4.95 -2.35 -17.33
CA HIS A 47 -4.01 -3.45 -17.20
C HIS A 47 -2.67 -2.91 -16.71
N ASN A 48 -2.29 -3.19 -15.52
CA ASN A 48 -0.92 -3.17 -15.01
C ASN A 48 -0.11 -1.86 -15.03
N PHE A 49 -0.67 -0.71 -15.35
CA PHE A 49 0.09 0.53 -15.39
C PHE A 49 -0.59 1.65 -14.63
N ILE A 50 0.23 2.49 -13.99
CA ILE A 50 -0.18 3.77 -13.45
C ILE A 50 0.77 4.83 -13.95
N ARG A 51 0.33 6.09 -13.96
CA ARG A 51 1.20 7.22 -14.29
C ARG A 51 1.30 8.14 -13.10
N VAL A 52 2.54 8.47 -12.72
CA VAL A 52 2.86 9.45 -11.68
C VAL A 52 4.02 10.29 -12.18
N GLN A 53 3.92 11.60 -12.11
CA GLN A 53 4.96 12.51 -12.56
C GLN A 53 5.39 12.25 -14.01
N GLY A 54 4.41 11.94 -14.86
CA GLY A 54 4.66 11.69 -16.27
C GLY A 54 5.31 10.36 -16.61
N GLU A 55 5.59 9.54 -15.62
CA GLU A 55 6.24 8.24 -15.84
C GLU A 55 5.26 7.11 -15.58
N LEU A 56 5.31 6.09 -16.43
CA LEU A 56 4.48 4.89 -16.28
C LEU A 56 5.20 3.87 -15.39
N PHE A 57 4.44 3.33 -14.43
CA PHE A 57 4.95 2.31 -13.52
C PHE A 57 4.06 1.08 -13.57
N VAL A 58 4.68 -0.08 -13.37
CA VAL A 58 3.95 -1.34 -13.15
C VAL A 58 3.82 -1.50 -11.62
N PRO A 59 2.63 -1.37 -11.06
CA PRO A 59 2.48 -1.39 -9.60
C PRO A 59 3.08 -2.62 -8.94
N ALA A 60 2.94 -3.78 -9.56
CA ALA A 60 3.46 -5.03 -8.99
C ALA A 60 4.98 -5.07 -8.87
N SER A 61 5.70 -4.21 -9.59
CA SER A 61 7.16 -4.16 -9.50
C SER A 61 7.67 -3.07 -8.57
N LEU A 62 6.78 -2.28 -7.98
CA LEU A 62 7.17 -1.27 -7.00
C LEU A 62 7.36 -1.91 -5.63
N ASN A 63 8.19 -1.27 -4.79
CA ASN A 63 8.33 -1.70 -3.41
C ASN A 63 7.09 -1.35 -2.60
N SER A 64 6.61 -0.14 -2.76
CA SER A 64 5.40 0.31 -2.07
C SER A 64 4.87 1.57 -2.73
N ILE A 65 3.63 1.89 -2.42
CA ILE A 65 3.00 3.15 -2.82
C ILE A 65 2.40 3.75 -1.55
N ARG A 66 2.85 4.95 -1.20
CA ARG A 66 2.31 5.68 -0.07
C ARG A 66 1.26 6.65 -0.58
N VAL A 67 0.09 6.65 0.03
CA VAL A 67 -1.02 7.52 -0.36
C VAL A 67 -1.25 8.52 0.76
N PHE A 68 -1.16 9.80 0.42
CA PHE A 68 -1.43 10.88 1.36
C PHE A 68 -2.90 11.29 1.27
N ASP A 69 -3.33 12.20 2.13
CA ASP A 69 -4.68 12.78 2.10
C ASP A 69 -5.79 11.74 2.25
N THR A 70 -5.55 10.71 3.06
CA THR A 70 -6.55 9.71 3.37
C THR A 70 -7.11 9.93 4.76
N LYS A 71 -8.37 9.54 4.96
CA LYS A 71 -8.96 9.62 6.29
C LYS A 71 -8.34 8.56 7.19
N PRO A 72 -7.96 8.93 8.42
CA PRO A 72 -7.42 7.93 9.36
C PRO A 72 -8.43 6.86 9.68
N VAL A 73 -7.94 5.64 9.78
CA VAL A 73 -8.71 4.50 10.27
C VAL A 73 -8.43 4.37 11.76
N GLU A 74 -9.48 4.38 12.56
CA GLU A 74 -9.33 4.33 14.02
C GLU A 74 -9.39 2.92 14.58
N LYS A 75 -9.92 1.99 13.81
CA LYS A 75 -10.07 0.59 14.22
C LYS A 75 -9.28 -0.32 13.30
N GLY A 76 -8.94 -1.50 13.79
CA GLY A 76 -8.24 -2.49 13.01
C GLY A 76 -7.12 -3.12 13.82
N ILE A 77 -6.60 -4.19 13.27
CA ILE A 77 -5.53 -4.95 13.91
C ILE A 77 -4.21 -4.21 13.71
N ARG A 78 -3.42 -4.13 14.77
CA ARG A 78 -2.06 -3.64 14.66
C ARG A 78 -1.16 -4.76 14.18
N VAL A 79 -0.41 -4.47 13.13
CA VAL A 79 0.46 -5.46 12.51
C VAL A 79 1.83 -4.85 12.22
N GLY A 80 2.82 -5.72 12.09
CA GLY A 80 4.07 -5.37 11.47
C GLY A 80 4.14 -6.04 10.12
N VAL A 81 4.80 -5.39 9.18
CA VAL A 81 4.98 -5.92 7.84
C VAL A 81 6.47 -6.13 7.60
N ARG A 82 6.82 -7.37 7.28
CA ARG A 82 8.18 -7.72 6.93
C ARG A 82 8.29 -7.76 5.42
N THR A 83 9.17 -6.94 4.87
CA THR A 83 9.28 -6.75 3.42
C THR A 83 10.62 -7.24 2.89
N THR A 84 10.67 -7.45 1.58
CA THR A 84 11.89 -7.90 0.90
C THR A 84 12.91 -6.79 0.71
N PHE A 85 12.52 -5.53 0.84
CA PHE A 85 13.36 -4.38 0.51
C PHE A 85 13.80 -3.57 1.72
N ALA A 86 13.26 -3.84 2.90
CA ALA A 86 13.63 -3.13 4.12
C ALA A 86 13.89 -4.15 5.22
N SER A 87 14.83 -3.84 6.11
CA SER A 87 15.19 -4.71 7.21
C SER A 87 14.71 -4.12 8.52
N GLY A 88 14.71 -4.95 9.56
CA GLY A 88 14.35 -4.53 10.89
C GLY A 88 12.88 -4.24 11.06
N SER A 89 12.56 -3.24 11.86
CA SER A 89 11.20 -2.91 12.24
C SER A 89 10.67 -1.67 11.53
N SER A 90 11.09 -1.46 10.28
CA SER A 90 10.71 -0.26 9.53
C SER A 90 9.21 -0.08 9.40
N PHE A 91 8.48 -1.17 9.33
CA PHE A 91 7.02 -1.16 9.17
C PHE A 91 6.34 -1.92 10.30
N ASP A 92 6.73 -1.62 11.53
CA ASP A 92 6.07 -2.21 12.69
C ASP A 92 4.92 -1.30 13.16
N ARG A 93 4.00 -1.87 13.93
CA ARG A 93 2.90 -1.16 14.56
C ARG A 93 2.04 -0.37 13.57
N MET A 94 1.85 -0.93 12.41
CA MET A 94 0.93 -0.40 11.42
C MET A 94 -0.48 -0.87 11.73
N ARG A 95 -1.47 -0.14 11.24
CA ARG A 95 -2.85 -0.59 11.34
C ARG A 95 -3.25 -1.21 10.01
N LEU A 96 -3.72 -2.45 10.04
CA LEU A 96 -4.12 -3.15 8.83
C LEU A 96 -5.46 -2.61 8.35
N VAL A 97 -5.50 -2.14 7.10
CA VAL A 97 -6.70 -1.57 6.49
C VAL A 97 -7.41 -2.61 5.64
N ARG A 98 -6.67 -3.30 4.76
CA ARG A 98 -7.28 -4.34 3.93
C ARG A 98 -6.23 -5.28 3.37
N ILE A 99 -6.71 -6.46 2.99
CA ILE A 99 -5.92 -7.45 2.27
C ILE A 99 -6.64 -7.69 0.95
N GLY A 100 -5.95 -7.39 -0.16
CA GLY A 100 -6.47 -7.67 -1.49
C GLY A 100 -5.97 -9.01 -2.01
N SER A 101 -6.24 -9.28 -3.28
CA SER A 101 -5.79 -10.53 -3.89
C SER A 101 -4.28 -10.55 -4.14
N ASP A 102 -3.67 -9.38 -4.36
CA ASP A 102 -2.24 -9.27 -4.69
C ASP A 102 -1.54 -8.12 -3.97
N PHE A 103 -2.14 -7.60 -2.89
CA PHE A 103 -1.56 -6.50 -2.13
C PHE A 103 -2.12 -6.47 -0.72
N ILE A 104 -1.45 -5.70 0.13
CA ILE A 104 -1.99 -5.31 1.43
C ILE A 104 -1.93 -3.79 1.55
N GLU A 105 -2.84 -3.25 2.34
CA GLU A 105 -2.91 -1.82 2.61
C GLU A 105 -2.89 -1.63 4.12
N VAL A 106 -1.94 -0.80 4.59
CA VAL A 106 -1.80 -0.50 6.01
C VAL A 106 -1.79 1.01 6.19
N GLN A 107 -2.09 1.44 7.41
CA GLN A 107 -1.98 2.84 7.80
C GLN A 107 -0.76 3.03 8.68
N GLY A 108 0.04 4.03 8.34
CA GLY A 108 1.22 4.36 9.11
C GLY A 108 0.88 5.05 10.42
N LYS A 109 1.92 5.35 11.19
CA LYS A 109 1.83 6.03 12.47
C LYS A 109 1.90 7.54 12.28
N GLY A 110 1.51 8.28 13.33
CA GLY A 110 1.71 9.72 13.39
C GLY A 110 0.43 10.53 13.37
N LYS A 111 0.59 11.83 13.45
CA LYS A 111 -0.54 12.79 13.48
C LYS A 111 -1.29 12.84 12.15
N HIS A 112 -0.55 12.68 11.06
CA HIS A 112 -1.12 12.71 9.71
C HIS A 112 -0.78 11.40 9.03
N PRO A 113 -1.45 10.31 9.44
CA PRO A 113 -1.09 9.00 8.94
C PRO A 113 -1.39 8.90 7.45
N SER A 114 -0.50 8.25 6.74
CA SER A 114 -0.69 7.93 5.34
C SER A 114 -1.01 6.44 5.22
N ARG A 115 -1.52 6.05 4.06
CA ARG A 115 -1.71 4.65 3.73
C ARG A 115 -0.56 4.17 2.89
N ILE A 116 -0.17 2.93 3.11
CA ILE A 116 0.91 2.30 2.34
C ILE A 116 0.36 1.03 1.74
N LEU A 117 0.51 0.90 0.42
CA LEU A 117 0.12 -0.29 -0.31
C LEU A 117 1.38 -1.05 -0.69
N PHE A 118 1.42 -2.34 -0.32
CA PHE A 118 2.54 -3.23 -0.64
C PHE A 118 2.06 -4.31 -1.58
N PRO A 119 2.67 -4.45 -2.77
CA PRO A 119 2.43 -5.64 -3.58
C PRO A 119 2.85 -6.89 -2.81
N LEU A 120 2.10 -7.96 -2.92
CA LEU A 120 2.38 -9.16 -2.14
C LEU A 120 3.75 -9.77 -2.44
N ASN A 121 4.26 -9.59 -3.64
CA ASN A 121 5.60 -10.09 -3.96
C ASN A 121 6.72 -9.35 -3.25
N LYS A 122 6.39 -8.26 -2.55
CA LYS A 122 7.34 -7.50 -1.72
C LYS A 122 7.14 -7.76 -0.23
N VAL A 123 6.18 -8.58 0.13
CA VAL A 123 5.85 -8.86 1.53
C VAL A 123 6.35 -10.26 1.87
N GLU A 124 7.23 -10.34 2.86
CA GLU A 124 7.68 -11.63 3.38
C GLU A 124 6.74 -12.17 4.44
N GLY A 125 6.10 -11.29 5.18
CA GLY A 125 5.18 -11.73 6.21
C GLY A 125 4.48 -10.56 6.90
N ILE A 126 3.37 -10.89 7.54
CA ILE A 126 2.61 -9.97 8.36
C ILE A 126 2.48 -10.62 9.74
N TYR A 127 2.80 -9.89 10.78
CA TYR A 127 2.68 -10.42 12.14
C TYR A 127 1.87 -9.47 13.00
N ARG A 128 1.13 -10.05 13.93
CA ARG A 128 0.29 -9.27 14.82
C ARG A 128 1.14 -8.62 15.91
N VAL A 129 0.84 -7.37 16.22
CA VAL A 129 1.52 -6.61 17.25
C VAL A 129 0.51 -6.35 18.37
N LYS A 130 0.92 -6.59 19.59
CA LYS A 130 0.07 -6.34 20.76
C LYS A 130 0.08 -4.87 21.16
#